data_5085453c619ee6f0aa4bf6d6b758882b
#
_entry.id   5085453c619ee6f0aa4bf6d6b758882b
#
_cell.length_a   1.000
_cell.length_b   1.000
_cell.length_c   1.000
_cell.angle_alpha   90.00
_cell.angle_beta   90.00
_cell.angle_gamma   90.00
#
_symmetry.space_group_name_H-M   'P 1'
#
loop_
_entity.id
_entity.type
_entity.pdbx_description
1 polymer ?
#
loop_
_entity_poly.entity_id
_entity_poly.type
_entity_poly.pdbx_seq_one_letter_code
_entity_poly.pdbx_strand_id
1 'polypeptide(L)'
;MKVAQLIGPQQMELAERRAPEPGAGEVRIAVRVVGICGTDMEFFSGRRENGYPFVLGHECAGTIDAFGAGVQGWNLGDRVTVRPNFGCGICARCKEGRDNICPNSRGLGVTMDGCLAEYIVAPARYVFGLPDGMGFEAGALIEPLAVAGRAVRRAEIETGDHVLILGAGTIGLLAVRCAALEGANIVVCDPIEERLDIARTLGARYVVPHEADLDSLRGDGFDAVIETAGVSDTVPLAVRQTRPGGRVVLTGIPMDAAPVETRWIVWRELEIHGSFIYDAADFSRAATRIQDGSVRALDLVTHRFSLEQVADAFGLISRHGGLKALINIQQEEG
;
A
#
# COMPACT_ATOMS: atom_id res chain seq x y z
N MET A 1 2.99 -20.94 17.51
CA MET A 1 2.98 -20.45 16.13
C MET A 1 4.31 -19.84 15.76
N LYS A 2 4.77 -20.02 14.53
CA LYS A 2 5.95 -19.33 14.02
C LYS A 2 5.62 -17.87 13.71
N VAL A 3 6.57 -16.98 13.98
CA VAL A 3 6.52 -15.56 13.61
C VAL A 3 7.89 -15.12 13.10
N ALA A 4 7.90 -14.16 12.17
CA ALA A 4 9.10 -13.44 11.82
C ALA A 4 9.05 -12.07 12.50
N GLN A 5 10.00 -11.79 13.38
CA GLN A 5 10.04 -10.58 14.18
C GLN A 5 11.30 -9.76 13.92
N LEU A 6 11.15 -8.45 13.93
CA LEU A 6 12.26 -7.51 13.94
C LEU A 6 12.77 -7.38 15.37
N ILE A 7 14.06 -7.68 15.59
CA ILE A 7 14.72 -7.63 16.92
C ILE A 7 15.70 -6.47 17.07
N GLY A 8 15.91 -5.72 16.01
CA GLY A 8 16.76 -4.55 15.90
C GLY A 8 16.83 -4.10 14.45
N PRO A 9 17.42 -2.92 14.15
CA PRO A 9 17.58 -2.45 12.79
C PRO A 9 18.28 -3.49 11.91
N GLN A 10 17.66 -3.83 10.78
CA GLN A 10 18.11 -4.83 9.80
C GLN A 10 18.28 -6.27 10.35
N GLN A 11 17.62 -6.60 11.48
CA GLN A 11 17.72 -7.91 12.10
C GLN A 11 16.35 -8.58 12.20
N MET A 12 16.04 -9.45 11.25
CA MET A 12 14.87 -10.33 11.30
C MET A 12 15.23 -11.66 11.93
N GLU A 13 14.36 -12.18 12.79
CA GLU A 13 14.50 -13.47 13.47
C GLU A 13 13.19 -14.27 13.40
N LEU A 14 13.32 -15.58 13.25
CA LEU A 14 12.19 -16.48 13.45
C LEU A 14 12.07 -16.83 14.94
N ALA A 15 10.87 -16.75 15.46
CA ALA A 15 10.56 -17.09 16.84
C ALA A 15 9.28 -17.92 16.92
N GLU A 16 9.14 -18.64 18.03
CA GLU A 16 7.88 -19.27 18.39
C GLU A 16 7.15 -18.44 19.45
N ARG A 17 5.88 -18.17 19.20
CA ARG A 17 4.98 -17.47 20.11
C ARG A 17 3.69 -18.27 20.30
N ARG A 18 2.97 -18.01 21.38
CA ARG A 18 1.61 -18.54 21.53
C ARG A 18 0.71 -17.93 20.43
N ALA A 19 -0.12 -18.78 19.81
CA ALA A 19 -1.13 -18.27 18.88
C ALA A 19 -2.12 -17.35 19.63
N PRO A 20 -2.48 -16.18 19.03
CA PRO A 20 -3.41 -15.26 19.68
C PRO A 20 -4.82 -15.87 19.70
N GLU A 21 -5.57 -15.60 20.76
CA GLU A 21 -6.99 -15.97 20.86
C GLU A 21 -7.87 -14.79 20.48
N PRO A 22 -8.90 -14.97 19.64
CA PRO A 22 -9.78 -13.89 19.25
C PRO A 22 -10.69 -13.45 20.40
N GLY A 23 -10.71 -12.17 20.69
CA GLY A 23 -11.63 -11.54 21.64
C GLY A 23 -13.04 -11.39 21.07
N ALA A 24 -13.96 -10.82 21.86
CA ALA A 24 -15.32 -10.56 21.40
C ALA A 24 -15.34 -9.66 20.14
N GLY A 25 -16.04 -10.10 19.09
CA GLY A 25 -16.11 -9.40 17.81
C GLY A 25 -14.87 -9.51 16.92
N GLU A 26 -13.92 -10.37 17.28
CA GLU A 26 -12.70 -10.62 16.52
C GLU A 26 -12.69 -12.02 15.90
N VAL A 27 -11.93 -12.17 14.82
CA VAL A 27 -11.64 -13.45 14.20
C VAL A 27 -10.14 -13.70 14.23
N ARG A 28 -9.73 -14.98 14.33
CA ARG A 28 -8.36 -15.39 14.08
C ARG A 28 -8.25 -15.86 12.63
N ILE A 29 -7.18 -15.44 11.98
CA ILE A 29 -6.89 -15.76 10.58
C ILE A 29 -5.59 -16.56 10.52
N ALA A 30 -5.64 -17.74 9.93
CA ALA A 30 -4.47 -18.49 9.51
C ALA A 30 -3.92 -17.82 8.24
N VAL A 31 -2.79 -17.13 8.37
CA VAL A 31 -2.20 -16.34 7.30
C VAL A 31 -1.55 -17.25 6.27
N ARG A 32 -1.81 -17.01 4.99
CA ARG A 32 -1.23 -17.77 3.88
C ARG A 32 -0.14 -16.99 3.18
N VAL A 33 -0.39 -15.72 2.89
CA VAL A 33 0.53 -14.86 2.13
C VAL A 33 0.58 -13.47 2.75
N VAL A 34 1.76 -12.87 2.77
CA VAL A 34 2.00 -11.49 3.19
C VAL A 34 2.85 -10.76 2.15
N GLY A 35 2.43 -9.57 1.73
CA GLY A 35 3.25 -8.66 0.92
C GLY A 35 4.18 -7.82 1.78
N ILE A 36 5.42 -7.59 1.31
CA ILE A 36 6.34 -6.61 1.92
C ILE A 36 6.03 -5.23 1.36
N CYS A 37 5.83 -4.26 2.24
CA CYS A 37 5.55 -2.85 1.94
C CYS A 37 6.78 -1.96 2.18
N GLY A 38 6.80 -0.77 1.56
CA GLY A 38 7.79 0.27 1.88
C GLY A 38 7.79 0.68 3.35
N THR A 39 6.62 0.68 4.00
CA THR A 39 6.50 0.93 5.45
C THR A 39 7.26 -0.11 6.29
N ASP A 40 7.24 -1.38 5.89
CA ASP A 40 8.01 -2.42 6.59
C ASP A 40 9.52 -2.15 6.47
N MET A 41 9.96 -1.61 5.32
CA MET A 41 11.35 -1.24 5.10
C MET A 41 11.80 -0.04 5.94
N GLU A 42 10.88 0.91 6.25
CA GLU A 42 11.16 2.00 7.20
C GLU A 42 11.46 1.46 8.61
N PHE A 43 10.67 0.49 9.08
CA PHE A 43 10.94 -0.20 10.35
C PHE A 43 12.22 -1.05 10.29
N PHE A 44 12.39 -1.81 9.21
CA PHE A 44 13.55 -2.67 9.03
C PHE A 44 14.85 -1.86 9.04
N SER A 45 14.89 -0.71 8.40
CA SER A 45 16.06 0.17 8.38
C SER A 45 16.37 0.87 9.70
N GLY A 46 15.44 0.87 10.65
CA GLY A 46 15.53 1.62 11.91
C GLY A 46 15.20 3.11 11.78
N ARG A 47 14.71 3.57 10.62
CA ARG A 47 14.21 4.96 10.45
C ARG A 47 12.89 5.19 11.18
N ARG A 48 12.16 4.11 11.43
CA ARG A 48 10.93 4.08 12.21
C ARG A 48 11.03 3.01 13.28
N GLU A 49 10.61 3.31 14.50
CA GLU A 49 10.70 2.38 15.64
C GLU A 49 9.34 2.19 16.30
N ASN A 50 9.10 0.97 16.81
CA ASN A 50 7.91 0.63 17.61
C ASN A 50 8.26 -0.31 18.78
N GLY A 51 9.53 -0.23 19.24
CA GLY A 51 10.08 -1.19 20.19
C GLY A 51 10.41 -2.54 19.56
N TYR A 52 11.22 -3.35 20.25
CA TYR A 52 11.63 -4.68 19.82
C TYR A 52 11.36 -5.70 20.92
N PRO A 53 11.02 -6.97 20.62
CA PRO A 53 10.77 -7.50 19.27
C PRO A 53 9.40 -7.10 18.71
N PHE A 54 9.29 -6.90 17.40
CA PHE A 54 8.09 -6.46 16.71
C PHE A 54 7.82 -7.26 15.42
N VAL A 55 6.58 -7.70 15.20
CA VAL A 55 6.19 -8.40 13.97
C VAL A 55 5.70 -7.41 12.94
N LEU A 56 6.31 -7.40 11.75
CA LEU A 56 5.95 -6.55 10.61
C LEU A 56 4.87 -7.19 9.74
N GLY A 57 4.48 -6.48 8.66
CA GLY A 57 3.55 -6.94 7.64
C GLY A 57 2.10 -6.53 7.89
N HIS A 58 1.46 -6.06 6.83
CA HIS A 58 0.07 -5.58 6.87
C HIS A 58 -0.71 -5.86 5.58
N GLU A 59 -0.08 -6.38 4.55
CA GLU A 59 -0.70 -6.79 3.29
C GLU A 59 -0.89 -8.29 3.29
N CYS A 60 -1.98 -8.83 3.83
CA CYS A 60 -2.12 -10.27 4.01
C CYS A 60 -3.44 -10.85 3.51
N ALA A 61 -3.41 -12.15 3.21
CA ALA A 61 -4.59 -12.95 2.98
C ALA A 61 -4.43 -14.34 3.64
N GLY A 62 -5.54 -14.95 3.98
CA GLY A 62 -5.57 -16.24 4.68
C GLY A 62 -6.96 -16.81 4.83
N THR A 63 -7.14 -17.69 5.81
CA THR A 63 -8.42 -18.33 6.13
C THR A 63 -8.81 -18.10 7.58
N ILE A 64 -10.09 -17.91 7.85
CA ILE A 64 -10.60 -17.83 9.21
C ILE A 64 -10.52 -19.21 9.87
N ASP A 65 -9.86 -19.30 11.03
CA ASP A 65 -9.72 -20.57 11.77
C ASP A 65 -10.33 -20.55 13.17
N ALA A 66 -10.66 -19.38 13.71
CA ALA A 66 -11.34 -19.26 14.99
C ALA A 66 -12.17 -17.95 15.09
N PHE A 67 -13.18 -17.95 15.96
CA PHE A 67 -14.03 -16.80 16.25
C PHE A 67 -14.02 -16.44 17.73
N GLY A 68 -14.05 -15.15 17.99
CA GLY A 68 -14.43 -14.61 19.28
C GLY A 68 -15.97 -14.55 19.45
N ALA A 69 -16.41 -14.26 20.66
CA ALA A 69 -17.84 -14.15 20.96
C ALA A 69 -18.51 -13.04 20.13
N GLY A 70 -19.72 -13.30 19.65
CA GLY A 70 -20.55 -12.30 18.94
C GLY A 70 -20.22 -12.09 17.47
N VAL A 71 -19.25 -12.81 16.89
CA VAL A 71 -18.98 -12.76 15.45
C VAL A 71 -20.12 -13.45 14.69
N GLN A 72 -20.60 -12.81 13.63
CA GLN A 72 -21.63 -13.32 12.73
C GLN A 72 -21.24 -13.09 11.27
N GLY A 73 -21.81 -13.87 10.35
CA GLY A 73 -21.62 -13.71 8.90
C GLY A 73 -20.34 -14.31 8.36
N TRP A 74 -19.60 -15.08 9.16
CA TRP A 74 -18.36 -15.78 8.77
C TRP A 74 -18.43 -17.25 9.12
N ASN A 75 -17.70 -18.07 8.36
CA ASN A 75 -17.53 -19.51 8.61
C ASN A 75 -16.05 -19.84 8.78
N LEU A 76 -15.75 -20.95 9.49
CA LEU A 76 -14.40 -21.50 9.51
C LEU A 76 -14.01 -21.91 8.09
N GLY A 77 -12.78 -21.56 7.70
CA GLY A 77 -12.29 -21.81 6.36
C GLY A 77 -12.60 -20.72 5.35
N ASP A 78 -13.43 -19.71 5.67
CA ASP A 78 -13.67 -18.57 4.78
C ASP A 78 -12.34 -17.92 4.40
N ARG A 79 -12.16 -17.69 3.10
CA ARG A 79 -10.96 -17.09 2.51
C ARG A 79 -11.08 -15.57 2.59
N VAL A 80 -10.09 -14.93 3.20
CA VAL A 80 -10.18 -13.53 3.58
C VAL A 80 -8.89 -12.75 3.38
N THR A 81 -9.03 -11.44 3.27
CA THR A 81 -7.98 -10.45 3.49
C THR A 81 -8.44 -9.47 4.58
N VAL A 82 -7.56 -8.61 5.03
CA VAL A 82 -7.81 -7.68 6.13
C VAL A 82 -7.49 -6.24 5.70
N ARG A 83 -8.36 -5.32 6.07
CA ARG A 83 -8.02 -3.89 6.12
C ARG A 83 -7.20 -3.64 7.39
N PRO A 84 -5.87 -3.46 7.31
CA PRO A 84 -4.97 -3.56 8.47
C PRO A 84 -5.04 -2.38 9.43
N ASN A 85 -5.75 -1.30 9.11
CA ASN A 85 -5.89 -0.12 9.96
C ASN A 85 -7.26 -0.11 10.68
N PHE A 86 -7.24 -0.40 11.98
CA PHE A 86 -8.44 -0.56 12.79
C PHE A 86 -8.82 0.75 13.50
N GLY A 87 -9.78 1.49 12.97
CA GLY A 87 -10.33 2.67 13.63
C GLY A 87 -11.13 2.30 14.90
N CYS A 88 -11.27 3.24 15.82
CA CYS A 88 -11.93 3.01 17.12
C CYS A 88 -13.45 2.77 17.02
N GLY A 89 -14.09 3.10 15.89
CA GLY A 89 -15.54 2.95 15.65
C GLY A 89 -16.44 4.02 16.29
N ILE A 90 -15.94 4.83 17.20
CA ILE A 90 -16.75 5.76 18.00
C ILE A 90 -16.49 7.25 17.74
N CYS A 91 -15.31 7.61 17.21
CA CYS A 91 -14.97 9.01 16.92
C CYS A 91 -15.72 9.53 15.68
N ALA A 92 -15.74 10.85 15.48
CA ALA A 92 -16.40 11.49 14.35
C ALA A 92 -15.91 10.92 13.00
N ARG A 93 -14.60 10.72 12.85
CA ARG A 93 -14.02 10.19 11.61
C ARG A 93 -14.52 8.77 11.28
N CYS A 94 -14.58 7.89 12.30
CA CYS A 94 -15.13 6.55 12.11
C CYS A 94 -16.63 6.56 11.75
N LYS A 95 -17.41 7.45 12.39
CA LYS A 95 -18.85 7.58 12.09
C LYS A 95 -19.12 8.12 10.68
N GLU A 96 -18.20 8.90 10.13
CA GLU A 96 -18.23 9.41 8.75
C GLU A 96 -17.72 8.39 7.71
N GLY A 97 -17.35 7.17 8.13
CA GLY A 97 -16.71 6.17 7.25
C GLY A 97 -15.26 6.48 6.88
N ARG A 98 -14.64 7.46 7.56
CA ARG A 98 -13.25 7.90 7.37
C ARG A 98 -12.34 7.32 8.45
N ASP A 99 -12.48 6.03 8.72
CA ASP A 99 -11.73 5.31 9.76
C ASP A 99 -10.22 5.24 9.49
N ASN A 100 -9.82 5.43 8.23
CA ASN A 100 -8.41 5.55 7.83
C ASN A 100 -7.67 6.72 8.52
N ILE A 101 -8.37 7.78 8.89
CA ILE A 101 -7.81 8.93 9.63
C ILE A 101 -8.34 9.01 11.07
N CYS A 102 -8.66 7.89 11.66
CA CYS A 102 -9.04 7.79 13.07
C CYS A 102 -7.82 8.11 13.96
N PRO A 103 -7.93 9.09 14.89
CA PRO A 103 -6.79 9.45 15.76
C PRO A 103 -6.41 8.33 16.75
N ASN A 104 -7.31 7.36 16.97
CA ASN A 104 -7.11 6.22 17.87
C ASN A 104 -7.04 4.90 17.07
N SER A 105 -6.59 4.94 15.82
CA SER A 105 -6.44 3.72 15.02
C SER A 105 -5.27 2.88 15.50
N ARG A 106 -5.41 1.55 15.32
CA ARG A 106 -4.32 0.59 15.48
C ARG A 106 -4.06 -0.07 14.14
N GLY A 107 -2.79 -0.13 13.74
CA GLY A 107 -2.37 -0.73 12.46
C GLY A 107 -1.57 -2.01 12.67
N LEU A 108 -1.97 -3.10 12.01
CA LEU A 108 -1.17 -4.33 11.93
C LEU A 108 0.21 -4.00 11.34
N GLY A 109 1.27 -4.53 11.94
CA GLY A 109 2.64 -4.31 11.49
C GLY A 109 3.13 -2.85 11.59
N VAL A 110 2.34 -1.95 12.22
CA VAL A 110 2.65 -0.52 12.34
C VAL A 110 2.59 -0.04 13.79
N THR A 111 1.49 -0.28 14.50
CA THR A 111 1.32 0.07 15.91
C THR A 111 0.96 -1.13 16.79
N MET A 112 0.83 -2.29 16.21
CA MET A 112 0.65 -3.59 16.85
C MET A 112 1.29 -4.66 15.97
N ASP A 113 1.58 -5.84 16.53
CA ASP A 113 2.14 -6.96 15.77
C ASP A 113 1.37 -7.23 14.49
N GLY A 114 2.10 -7.51 13.41
CA GLY A 114 1.60 -7.65 12.06
C GLY A 114 1.42 -9.08 11.57
N CYS A 115 1.39 -9.22 10.25
CA CYS A 115 0.98 -10.45 9.55
C CYS A 115 2.14 -11.41 9.22
N LEU A 116 3.42 -11.06 9.48
CA LEU A 116 4.53 -12.01 9.28
C LEU A 116 4.53 -13.08 10.39
N ALA A 117 3.41 -13.79 10.50
CA ALA A 117 3.09 -14.78 11.52
C ALA A 117 2.08 -15.79 10.97
N GLU A 118 2.07 -17.02 11.49
CA GLU A 118 1.09 -18.05 11.09
C GLU A 118 -0.36 -17.65 11.39
N TYR A 119 -0.58 -16.87 12.45
CA TYR A 119 -1.92 -16.43 12.86
C TYR A 119 -1.92 -14.97 13.29
N ILE A 120 -3.00 -14.28 12.93
CA ILE A 120 -3.31 -12.93 13.43
C ILE A 120 -4.74 -12.88 13.96
N VAL A 121 -5.05 -11.88 14.76
CA VAL A 121 -6.40 -11.54 15.19
C VAL A 121 -6.77 -10.19 14.62
N ALA A 122 -7.98 -10.10 14.07
CA ALA A 122 -8.53 -8.86 13.52
C ALA A 122 -10.01 -8.69 13.92
N PRO A 123 -10.49 -7.45 14.15
CA PRO A 123 -11.92 -7.21 14.33
C PRO A 123 -12.68 -7.61 13.07
N ALA A 124 -13.72 -8.43 13.21
CA ALA A 124 -14.47 -9.00 12.09
C ALA A 124 -14.97 -7.97 11.07
N ARG A 125 -15.26 -6.72 11.50
CA ARG A 125 -15.67 -5.62 10.62
C ARG A 125 -14.58 -5.10 9.67
N TYR A 126 -13.32 -5.48 9.88
CA TYR A 126 -12.19 -5.14 9.00
C TYR A 126 -11.74 -6.30 8.12
N VAL A 127 -12.38 -7.44 8.27
CA VAL A 127 -12.14 -8.61 7.43
C VAL A 127 -12.99 -8.53 6.17
N PHE A 128 -12.39 -8.89 5.05
CA PHE A 128 -13.02 -8.85 3.73
C PHE A 128 -12.92 -10.24 3.08
N GLY A 129 -14.05 -10.80 2.68
CA GLY A 129 -14.09 -12.10 1.99
C GLY A 129 -13.45 -12.00 0.61
N LEU A 130 -12.56 -12.92 0.29
CA LEU A 130 -12.00 -13.00 -1.05
C LEU A 130 -13.08 -13.48 -2.03
N PRO A 131 -13.24 -12.81 -3.19
CA PRO A 131 -14.12 -13.28 -4.24
C PRO A 131 -13.76 -14.70 -4.70
N ASP A 132 -14.76 -15.43 -5.20
CA ASP A 132 -14.55 -16.78 -5.73
C ASP A 132 -13.49 -16.79 -6.83
N GLY A 133 -12.58 -17.76 -6.76
CA GLY A 133 -11.48 -17.92 -7.70
C GLY A 133 -10.27 -17.00 -7.48
N MET A 134 -10.36 -15.99 -6.59
CA MET A 134 -9.21 -15.14 -6.27
C MET A 134 -8.22 -15.90 -5.38
N GLY A 135 -6.95 -16.04 -5.79
CA GLY A 135 -5.87 -16.63 -4.99
C GLY A 135 -5.46 -15.73 -3.81
N PHE A 136 -4.81 -16.31 -2.79
CA PHE A 136 -4.34 -15.55 -1.61
C PHE A 136 -3.30 -14.48 -1.98
N GLU A 137 -2.42 -14.74 -2.95
CA GLU A 137 -1.46 -13.74 -3.43
C GLU A 137 -2.16 -12.49 -3.99
N ALA A 138 -3.20 -12.69 -4.81
CA ALA A 138 -4.01 -11.59 -5.33
C ALA A 138 -4.79 -10.90 -4.21
N GLY A 139 -5.29 -11.66 -3.24
CA GLY A 139 -5.96 -11.15 -2.04
C GLY A 139 -5.08 -10.25 -1.19
N ALA A 140 -3.80 -10.59 -1.01
CA ALA A 140 -2.84 -9.76 -0.29
C ALA A 140 -2.56 -8.42 -1.02
N LEU A 141 -2.67 -8.39 -2.35
CA LEU A 141 -2.42 -7.21 -3.17
C LEU A 141 -3.63 -6.25 -3.27
N ILE A 142 -4.79 -6.61 -2.69
CA ILE A 142 -5.93 -5.69 -2.59
C ILE A 142 -5.54 -4.44 -1.78
N GLU A 143 -4.76 -4.63 -0.72
CA GLU A 143 -4.31 -3.56 0.17
C GLU A 143 -3.52 -2.48 -0.58
N PRO A 144 -2.37 -2.75 -1.21
CA PRO A 144 -1.61 -1.73 -1.92
C PRO A 144 -2.35 -1.14 -3.13
N LEU A 145 -3.22 -1.93 -3.79
CA LEU A 145 -4.06 -1.40 -4.87
C LEU A 145 -5.10 -0.41 -4.33
N ALA A 146 -5.65 -0.63 -3.13
CA ALA A 146 -6.57 0.31 -2.50
C ALA A 146 -5.88 1.65 -2.19
N VAL A 147 -4.61 1.62 -1.74
CA VAL A 147 -3.79 2.83 -1.54
C VAL A 147 -3.62 3.61 -2.84
N ALA A 148 -3.20 2.94 -3.91
CA ALA A 148 -2.99 3.55 -5.22
C ALA A 148 -4.29 4.08 -5.83
N GLY A 149 -5.37 3.28 -5.77
CA GLY A 149 -6.68 3.67 -6.27
C GLY A 149 -7.27 4.89 -5.54
N ARG A 150 -7.02 5.01 -4.22
CA ARG A 150 -7.40 6.20 -3.46
C ARG A 150 -6.62 7.43 -3.91
N ALA A 151 -5.31 7.33 -4.12
CA ALA A 151 -4.49 8.44 -4.60
C ALA A 151 -5.04 8.98 -5.94
N VAL A 152 -5.32 8.08 -6.89
CA VAL A 152 -5.91 8.42 -8.20
C VAL A 152 -7.28 9.07 -8.04
N ARG A 153 -8.17 8.51 -7.20
CA ARG A 153 -9.48 9.12 -6.92
C ARG A 153 -9.38 10.52 -6.32
N ARG A 154 -8.39 10.76 -5.44
CA ARG A 154 -8.16 12.09 -4.86
C ARG A 154 -7.56 13.09 -5.83
N ALA A 155 -6.97 12.61 -6.91
CA ALA A 155 -6.51 13.46 -8.01
C ALA A 155 -7.67 13.94 -8.90
N GLU A 156 -8.87 13.35 -8.77
CA GLU A 156 -10.08 13.68 -9.53
C GLU A 156 -9.79 13.80 -11.03
N ILE A 157 -9.14 12.76 -11.56
CA ILE A 157 -8.68 12.71 -12.94
C ILE A 157 -9.88 12.67 -13.89
N GLU A 158 -9.84 13.50 -14.93
CA GLU A 158 -10.74 13.46 -16.06
C GLU A 158 -10.07 12.82 -17.28
N THR A 159 -10.87 12.27 -18.18
CA THR A 159 -10.35 11.68 -19.43
C THR A 159 -9.61 12.71 -20.26
N GLY A 160 -8.36 12.40 -20.58
CA GLY A 160 -7.47 13.28 -21.34
C GLY A 160 -6.53 14.13 -20.48
N ASP A 161 -6.72 14.19 -19.16
CA ASP A 161 -5.83 14.91 -18.26
C ASP A 161 -4.38 14.45 -18.40
N HIS A 162 -3.45 15.39 -18.31
CA HIS A 162 -2.03 15.14 -18.22
C HIS A 162 -1.65 14.91 -16.76
N VAL A 163 -1.30 13.67 -16.43
CA VAL A 163 -1.01 13.24 -15.05
C VAL A 163 0.45 12.87 -14.91
N LEU A 164 1.14 13.47 -13.95
CA LEU A 164 2.49 13.06 -13.56
C LEU A 164 2.42 12.16 -12.32
N ILE A 165 3.10 11.02 -12.38
CA ILE A 165 3.32 10.15 -11.23
C ILE A 165 4.81 10.19 -10.88
N LEU A 166 5.12 10.65 -9.67
CA LEU A 166 6.47 10.68 -9.11
C LEU A 166 6.71 9.41 -8.28
N GLY A 167 7.64 8.60 -8.73
CA GLY A 167 7.95 7.29 -8.18
C GLY A 167 7.25 6.15 -8.90
N ALA A 168 8.03 5.16 -9.37
CA ALA A 168 7.57 3.91 -9.98
C ALA A 168 7.80 2.70 -9.05
N GLY A 169 7.62 2.87 -7.75
CA GLY A 169 7.48 1.77 -6.79
C GLY A 169 6.13 1.06 -6.96
N THR A 170 5.83 0.08 -6.11
CA THR A 170 4.58 -0.69 -6.18
C THR A 170 3.35 0.21 -6.22
N ILE A 171 3.28 1.22 -5.35
CA ILE A 171 2.13 2.14 -5.30
C ILE A 171 2.06 3.01 -6.56
N GLY A 172 3.19 3.55 -7.03
CA GLY A 172 3.23 4.36 -8.25
C GLY A 172 2.79 3.58 -9.49
N LEU A 173 3.28 2.35 -9.67
CA LEU A 173 2.90 1.50 -10.79
C LEU A 173 1.43 1.08 -10.75
N LEU A 174 0.88 0.79 -9.57
CA LEU A 174 -0.55 0.56 -9.42
C LEU A 174 -1.35 1.83 -9.69
N ALA A 175 -0.84 3.01 -9.31
CA ALA A 175 -1.46 4.30 -9.64
C ALA A 175 -1.45 4.57 -11.16
N VAL A 176 -0.36 4.23 -11.87
CA VAL A 176 -0.30 4.29 -13.35
C VAL A 176 -1.46 3.50 -13.94
N ARG A 177 -1.63 2.23 -13.52
CA ARG A 177 -2.72 1.40 -14.05
C ARG A 177 -4.09 1.96 -13.70
N CYS A 178 -4.28 2.45 -12.48
CA CYS A 178 -5.54 3.08 -12.07
C CYS A 178 -5.84 4.34 -12.87
N ALA A 179 -4.86 5.23 -13.08
CA ALA A 179 -5.03 6.47 -13.84
C ALA A 179 -5.28 6.19 -15.35
N ALA A 180 -4.65 5.13 -15.89
CA ALA A 180 -4.93 4.70 -17.26
C ALA A 180 -6.39 4.25 -17.46
N LEU A 181 -7.00 3.62 -16.44
CA LEU A 181 -8.42 3.25 -16.47
C LEU A 181 -9.36 4.47 -16.43
N GLU A 182 -8.91 5.61 -15.89
CA GLU A 182 -9.65 6.89 -15.93
C GLU A 182 -9.41 7.67 -17.24
N GLY A 183 -8.54 7.16 -18.14
CA GLY A 183 -8.27 7.77 -19.44
C GLY A 183 -7.23 8.89 -19.43
N ALA A 184 -6.35 8.93 -18.44
CA ALA A 184 -5.28 9.91 -18.32
C ALA A 184 -4.16 9.74 -19.35
N ASN A 185 -3.50 10.85 -19.72
CA ASN A 185 -2.21 10.85 -20.39
C ASN A 185 -1.09 10.89 -19.35
N ILE A 186 -0.48 9.74 -19.09
CA ILE A 186 0.38 9.55 -17.92
C ILE A 186 1.85 9.74 -18.28
N VAL A 187 2.53 10.55 -17.47
CA VAL A 187 4.00 10.67 -17.40
C VAL A 187 4.46 10.07 -16.07
N VAL A 188 5.54 9.28 -16.09
CA VAL A 188 6.13 8.69 -14.88
C VAL A 188 7.58 9.15 -14.76
N CYS A 189 7.99 9.55 -13.57
CA CYS A 189 9.36 9.90 -13.26
C CYS A 189 9.89 8.99 -12.13
N ASP A 190 10.96 8.24 -12.41
CA ASP A 190 11.66 7.38 -11.43
C ASP A 190 13.11 7.16 -11.89
N PRO A 191 14.12 7.20 -11.02
CA PRO A 191 15.52 7.01 -11.42
C PRO A 191 15.88 5.58 -11.85
N ILE A 192 14.99 4.60 -11.66
CA ILE A 192 15.24 3.17 -11.94
C ILE A 192 14.60 2.78 -13.26
N GLU A 193 15.41 2.57 -14.31
CA GLU A 193 14.95 2.30 -15.69
C GLU A 193 14.06 1.05 -15.76
N GLU A 194 14.40 -0.03 -15.05
CA GLU A 194 13.61 -1.27 -15.04
C GLU A 194 12.17 -1.04 -14.55
N ARG A 195 11.96 -0.09 -13.64
CA ARG A 195 10.63 0.30 -13.17
C ARG A 195 9.89 1.14 -14.19
N LEU A 196 10.61 1.98 -14.94
CA LEU A 196 10.05 2.77 -16.03
C LEU A 196 9.58 1.88 -17.19
N ASP A 197 10.30 0.79 -17.48
CA ASP A 197 9.87 -0.20 -18.47
C ASP A 197 8.54 -0.84 -18.08
N ILE A 198 8.35 -1.18 -16.81
CA ILE A 198 7.09 -1.69 -16.30
C ILE A 198 5.99 -0.62 -16.42
N ALA A 199 6.27 0.64 -16.08
CA ALA A 199 5.30 1.72 -16.20
C ALA A 199 4.76 1.86 -17.63
N ARG A 200 5.62 1.70 -18.67
CA ARG A 200 5.18 1.70 -20.09
C ARG A 200 4.15 0.61 -20.35
N THR A 201 4.37 -0.60 -19.83
CA THR A 201 3.42 -1.73 -20.03
C THR A 201 2.09 -1.52 -19.32
N LEU A 202 2.06 -0.71 -18.27
CA LEU A 202 0.86 -0.43 -17.48
C LEU A 202 0.04 0.75 -18.01
N GLY A 203 0.55 1.48 -19.01
CA GLY A 203 -0.18 2.55 -19.67
C GLY A 203 0.45 3.94 -19.57
N ALA A 204 1.68 4.06 -19.04
CA ALA A 204 2.41 5.34 -19.08
C ALA A 204 2.75 5.70 -20.55
N ARG A 205 2.36 6.90 -20.96
CA ARG A 205 2.64 7.41 -22.30
C ARG A 205 4.09 7.84 -22.45
N TYR A 206 4.63 8.45 -21.41
CA TYR A 206 6.02 8.87 -21.33
C TYR A 206 6.61 8.46 -19.98
N VAL A 207 7.89 8.16 -19.97
CA VAL A 207 8.65 7.86 -18.75
C VAL A 207 9.97 8.59 -18.83
N VAL A 208 10.42 9.15 -17.70
CA VAL A 208 11.66 9.92 -17.62
C VAL A 208 12.45 9.54 -16.38
N PRO A 209 13.77 9.35 -16.50
CA PRO A 209 14.63 8.98 -15.37
C PRO A 209 14.94 10.16 -14.44
N HIS A 210 14.85 11.40 -14.96
CA HIS A 210 15.27 12.60 -14.23
C HIS A 210 14.25 13.72 -14.35
N GLU A 211 14.16 14.55 -13.30
CA GLU A 211 13.24 15.70 -13.28
C GLU A 211 13.50 16.71 -14.40
N ALA A 212 14.74 16.87 -14.85
CA ALA A 212 15.10 17.80 -15.93
C ALA A 212 14.40 17.48 -17.27
N ASP A 213 14.01 16.21 -17.46
CA ASP A 213 13.35 15.78 -18.69
C ASP A 213 11.83 16.13 -18.68
N LEU A 214 11.27 16.40 -17.50
CA LEU A 214 9.86 16.75 -17.34
C LEU A 214 9.50 18.08 -18.01
N ASP A 215 10.41 19.04 -18.06
CA ASP A 215 10.15 20.36 -18.63
C ASP A 215 9.74 20.32 -20.12
N SER A 216 10.23 19.30 -20.85
CA SER A 216 9.86 19.09 -22.26
C SER A 216 8.46 18.48 -22.45
N LEU A 217 7.90 17.84 -21.40
CA LEU A 217 6.65 17.08 -21.45
C LEU A 217 5.48 17.79 -20.77
N ARG A 218 5.76 18.75 -19.91
CA ARG A 218 4.73 19.35 -19.04
C ARG A 218 3.83 20.40 -19.72
N GLY A 219 4.27 21.04 -20.84
CA GLY A 219 3.57 22.22 -21.37
C GLY A 219 3.43 23.31 -20.30
N ASP A 220 2.19 23.74 -20.00
CA ASP A 220 1.87 24.70 -18.93
C ASP A 220 1.91 24.06 -17.52
N GLY A 221 2.14 22.78 -17.41
CA GLY A 221 2.14 21.95 -16.20
C GLY A 221 1.17 20.79 -16.31
N PHE A 222 1.23 19.86 -15.35
CA PHE A 222 0.34 18.72 -15.28
C PHE A 222 -0.98 19.07 -14.59
N ASP A 223 -2.10 18.52 -15.06
CA ASP A 223 -3.43 18.68 -14.46
C ASP A 223 -3.45 18.13 -13.04
N ALA A 224 -2.82 16.97 -12.84
CA ALA A 224 -2.62 16.37 -11.54
C ALA A 224 -1.20 15.79 -11.42
N VAL A 225 -0.62 15.90 -10.21
CA VAL A 225 0.64 15.24 -9.85
C VAL A 225 0.40 14.35 -8.65
N ILE A 226 0.69 13.05 -8.80
CA ILE A 226 0.57 12.07 -7.72
C ILE A 226 1.98 11.70 -7.24
N GLU A 227 2.30 12.10 -6.02
CA GLU A 227 3.59 11.82 -5.38
C GLU A 227 3.49 10.51 -4.60
N THR A 228 4.30 9.51 -4.99
CA THR A 228 4.33 8.16 -4.39
C THR A 228 5.72 7.71 -3.95
N ALA A 229 6.75 8.51 -4.20
CA ALA A 229 8.12 8.16 -3.87
C ALA A 229 8.41 8.27 -2.35
N GLY A 230 7.73 9.21 -1.67
CA GLY A 230 7.90 9.41 -0.23
C GLY A 230 9.26 9.97 0.16
N VAL A 231 9.91 10.73 -0.73
CA VAL A 231 11.15 11.45 -0.44
C VAL A 231 10.92 12.95 -0.41
N SER A 232 11.71 13.67 0.40
CA SER A 232 11.48 15.11 0.64
C SER A 232 11.56 15.95 -0.61
N ASP A 233 12.42 15.57 -1.58
CA ASP A 233 12.68 16.36 -2.80
C ASP A 233 11.56 16.25 -3.83
N THR A 234 10.77 15.19 -3.83
CA THR A 234 9.66 15.01 -4.77
C THR A 234 8.42 15.84 -4.43
N VAL A 235 8.27 16.26 -3.18
CA VAL A 235 7.14 17.13 -2.76
C VAL A 235 7.23 18.52 -3.38
N PRO A 236 8.35 19.28 -3.26
CA PRO A 236 8.50 20.55 -3.97
C PRO A 236 8.49 20.40 -5.50
N LEU A 237 8.99 19.27 -6.03
CA LEU A 237 8.91 18.96 -7.45
C LEU A 237 7.44 18.83 -7.89
N ALA A 238 6.61 18.11 -7.15
CA ALA A 238 5.18 17.97 -7.44
C ALA A 238 4.50 19.36 -7.56
N VAL A 239 4.77 20.25 -6.61
CA VAL A 239 4.23 21.62 -6.63
C VAL A 239 4.70 22.41 -7.86
N ARG A 240 5.99 22.30 -8.24
CA ARG A 240 6.54 23.00 -9.41
C ARG A 240 5.97 22.51 -10.74
N GLN A 241 5.71 21.22 -10.85
CA GLN A 241 5.26 20.57 -12.09
C GLN A 241 3.76 20.70 -12.35
N THR A 242 2.96 21.08 -11.34
CA THR A 242 1.51 21.23 -11.46
C THR A 242 1.15 22.55 -12.16
N ARG A 243 0.21 22.52 -13.12
CA ARG A 243 -0.30 23.75 -13.78
C ARG A 243 -1.09 24.64 -12.82
N PRO A 244 -1.32 25.93 -13.17
CA PRO A 244 -2.29 26.74 -12.43
C PRO A 244 -3.68 26.09 -12.37
N GLY A 245 -4.29 26.08 -11.16
CA GLY A 245 -5.56 25.41 -10.87
C GLY A 245 -5.48 23.88 -10.87
N GLY A 246 -4.27 23.32 -10.91
CA GLY A 246 -4.06 21.86 -10.88
C GLY A 246 -3.97 21.28 -9.47
N ARG A 247 -3.87 19.95 -9.39
CA ARG A 247 -3.91 19.20 -8.13
C ARG A 247 -2.60 18.46 -7.84
N VAL A 248 -2.18 18.48 -6.59
CA VAL A 248 -1.09 17.68 -6.06
C VAL A 248 -1.66 16.69 -5.06
N VAL A 249 -1.45 15.39 -5.26
CA VAL A 249 -1.82 14.34 -4.30
C VAL A 249 -0.56 13.74 -3.69
N LEU A 250 -0.39 13.95 -2.39
CA LEU A 250 0.73 13.41 -1.62
C LEU A 250 0.31 12.08 -0.99
N THR A 251 0.92 10.97 -1.43
CA THR A 251 0.66 9.61 -0.95
C THR A 251 1.91 9.03 -0.29
N GLY A 252 3.09 9.32 -0.81
CA GLY A 252 4.35 9.00 -0.16
C GLY A 252 4.48 9.75 1.16
N ILE A 253 5.14 9.12 2.14
CA ILE A 253 5.36 9.69 3.48
C ILE A 253 6.85 9.94 3.64
N PRO A 254 7.34 11.17 3.37
CA PRO A 254 8.74 11.49 3.62
C PRO A 254 9.02 11.48 5.12
N MET A 255 10.15 10.91 5.52
CA MET A 255 10.59 10.91 6.92
C MET A 255 11.20 12.25 7.33
N ASP A 256 11.76 12.99 6.37
CA ASP A 256 12.33 14.31 6.56
C ASP A 256 11.36 15.40 6.12
N ALA A 257 11.55 16.62 6.66
CA ALA A 257 10.75 17.77 6.25
C ALA A 257 10.96 18.07 4.76
N ALA A 258 9.87 18.26 4.03
CA ALA A 258 9.88 18.66 2.63
C ALA A 258 9.61 20.17 2.51
N PRO A 259 10.61 21.02 2.18
CA PRO A 259 10.40 22.45 2.05
C PRO A 259 9.59 22.76 0.79
N VAL A 260 8.47 23.46 0.96
CA VAL A 260 7.60 23.89 -0.16
C VAL A 260 7.52 25.40 -0.20
N GLU A 261 7.76 25.96 -1.39
CA GLU A 261 7.55 27.39 -1.61
C GLU A 261 6.05 27.70 -1.73
N THR A 262 5.44 28.09 -0.61
CA THR A 262 4.00 28.33 -0.50
C THR A 262 3.47 29.40 -1.47
N ARG A 263 4.34 30.34 -1.93
CA ARG A 263 3.99 31.33 -2.96
C ARG A 263 3.48 30.67 -4.24
N TRP A 264 4.02 29.52 -4.66
CA TRP A 264 3.56 28.81 -5.85
C TRP A 264 2.15 28.24 -5.67
N ILE A 265 1.82 27.80 -4.45
CA ILE A 265 0.48 27.31 -4.11
C ILE A 265 -0.52 28.44 -4.25
N VAL A 266 -0.20 29.62 -3.69
CA VAL A 266 -1.08 30.79 -3.71
C VAL A 266 -1.21 31.38 -5.13
N TRP A 267 -0.09 31.63 -5.81
CA TRP A 267 -0.12 32.28 -7.13
C TRP A 267 -0.76 31.44 -8.24
N ARG A 268 -0.68 30.10 -8.10
CA ARG A 268 -1.26 29.17 -9.08
C ARG A 268 -2.59 28.57 -8.62
N GLU A 269 -3.09 28.94 -7.44
CA GLU A 269 -4.33 28.39 -6.87
C GLU A 269 -4.32 26.85 -6.87
N LEU A 270 -3.20 26.23 -6.41
CA LEU A 270 -3.04 24.78 -6.41
C LEU A 270 -3.85 24.13 -5.30
N GLU A 271 -4.48 23.01 -5.61
CA GLU A 271 -5.08 22.13 -4.61
C GLU A 271 -4.07 21.08 -4.15
N ILE A 272 -3.79 21.01 -2.84
CA ILE A 272 -2.89 20.02 -2.26
C ILE A 272 -3.68 19.05 -1.37
N HIS A 273 -3.67 17.80 -1.75
CA HIS A 273 -4.43 16.73 -1.10
C HIS A 273 -3.48 15.67 -0.50
N GLY A 274 -3.58 15.42 0.81
CA GLY A 274 -2.98 14.22 1.40
C GLY A 274 -3.83 12.99 1.09
N SER A 275 -3.22 11.87 0.71
CA SER A 275 -3.89 10.59 0.54
C SER A 275 -3.29 9.58 1.50
N PHE A 276 -3.99 9.31 2.60
CA PHE A 276 -3.53 8.38 3.62
C PHE A 276 -4.34 7.08 3.57
N ILE A 277 -3.64 5.97 3.31
CA ILE A 277 -4.21 4.63 3.14
C ILE A 277 -5.46 4.68 2.23
N TYR A 278 -6.63 4.21 2.68
CA TYR A 278 -7.90 4.11 1.93
C TYR A 278 -9.08 3.97 2.89
N ASP A 279 -10.29 4.21 2.39
CA ASP A 279 -11.55 3.87 3.07
C ASP A 279 -12.08 2.49 2.63
N ALA A 280 -13.20 2.04 3.22
CA ALA A 280 -13.79 0.74 2.90
C ALA A 280 -14.22 0.64 1.42
N ALA A 281 -14.68 1.73 0.83
CA ALA A 281 -15.11 1.74 -0.56
C ALA A 281 -13.92 1.64 -1.53
N ASP A 282 -12.77 2.25 -1.20
CA ASP A 282 -11.54 2.10 -1.99
C ASP A 282 -11.06 0.65 -1.98
N PHE A 283 -11.13 -0.02 -0.80
CA PHE A 283 -10.74 -1.42 -0.65
C PHE A 283 -11.62 -2.35 -1.49
N SER A 284 -12.94 -2.15 -1.44
CA SER A 284 -13.88 -2.91 -2.26
C SER A 284 -13.65 -2.70 -3.75
N ARG A 285 -13.38 -1.46 -4.20
CA ARG A 285 -13.03 -1.18 -5.60
C ARG A 285 -11.75 -1.88 -6.04
N ALA A 286 -10.73 -1.91 -5.17
CA ALA A 286 -9.49 -2.62 -5.46
C ALA A 286 -9.74 -4.13 -5.64
N ALA A 287 -10.53 -4.75 -4.76
CA ALA A 287 -10.92 -6.14 -4.89
C ALA A 287 -11.65 -6.42 -6.23
N THR A 288 -12.61 -5.56 -6.60
CA THR A 288 -13.32 -5.67 -7.88
C THR A 288 -12.37 -5.56 -9.07
N ARG A 289 -11.46 -4.60 -9.06
CA ARG A 289 -10.48 -4.39 -10.16
C ARG A 289 -9.51 -5.56 -10.35
N ILE A 290 -9.16 -6.26 -9.27
CA ILE A 290 -8.38 -7.51 -9.36
C ILE A 290 -9.27 -8.64 -9.90
N GLN A 291 -10.49 -8.75 -9.38
CA GLN A 291 -11.44 -9.82 -9.75
C GLN A 291 -11.83 -9.77 -11.23
N ASP A 292 -12.12 -8.60 -11.77
CA ASP A 292 -12.50 -8.42 -13.17
C ASP A 292 -11.31 -8.36 -14.14
N GLY A 293 -10.08 -8.44 -13.62
CA GLY A 293 -8.84 -8.43 -14.39
C GLY A 293 -8.44 -7.08 -14.96
N SER A 294 -9.16 -5.99 -14.64
CA SER A 294 -8.79 -4.64 -15.08
C SER A 294 -7.46 -4.16 -14.47
N VAL A 295 -7.09 -4.69 -13.30
CA VAL A 295 -5.77 -4.52 -12.69
C VAL A 295 -5.15 -5.88 -12.37
N ARG A 296 -4.06 -6.22 -13.04
CA ARG A 296 -3.28 -7.44 -12.82
C ARG A 296 -2.17 -7.18 -11.82
N ALA A 297 -2.53 -6.98 -10.55
CA ALA A 297 -1.57 -6.62 -9.51
C ALA A 297 -0.46 -7.67 -9.32
N LEU A 298 -0.72 -8.94 -9.61
CA LEU A 298 0.27 -10.03 -9.57
C LEU A 298 1.43 -9.84 -10.54
N ASP A 299 1.26 -9.09 -11.63
CA ASP A 299 2.33 -8.82 -12.60
C ASP A 299 3.47 -7.98 -11.97
N LEU A 300 3.23 -7.34 -10.82
CA LEU A 300 4.24 -6.61 -10.06
C LEU A 300 5.03 -7.48 -9.07
N VAL A 301 4.61 -8.74 -8.86
CA VAL A 301 5.29 -9.66 -7.93
C VAL A 301 6.54 -10.20 -8.58
N THR A 302 7.68 -9.74 -8.10
CA THR A 302 8.99 -10.15 -8.65
C THR A 302 9.61 -11.31 -7.89
N HIS A 303 9.28 -11.47 -6.62
CA HIS A 303 9.90 -12.49 -5.76
C HIS A 303 8.89 -13.14 -4.81
N ARG A 304 9.13 -14.41 -4.51
CA ARG A 304 8.38 -15.19 -3.51
C ARG A 304 9.36 -15.88 -2.60
N PHE A 305 9.09 -15.81 -1.31
CA PHE A 305 9.91 -16.39 -0.25
C PHE A 305 9.02 -17.20 0.71
N SER A 306 9.61 -18.14 1.44
CA SER A 306 8.95 -18.73 2.61
C SER A 306 9.15 -17.83 3.84
N LEU A 307 8.41 -18.11 4.92
CA LEU A 307 8.60 -17.40 6.20
C LEU A 307 10.05 -17.54 6.72
N GLU A 308 10.65 -18.71 6.50
CA GLU A 308 12.05 -19.00 6.88
C GLU A 308 13.07 -18.13 6.13
N GLN A 309 12.71 -17.64 4.95
CA GLN A 309 13.57 -16.81 4.10
C GLN A 309 13.30 -15.31 4.28
N VAL A 310 12.57 -14.93 5.33
CA VAL A 310 12.16 -13.52 5.54
C VAL A 310 13.35 -12.56 5.59
N ALA A 311 14.47 -12.95 6.21
CA ALA A 311 15.66 -12.12 6.28
C ALA A 311 16.27 -11.85 4.89
N ASP A 312 16.28 -12.88 4.02
CA ASP A 312 16.74 -12.74 2.62
C ASP A 312 15.83 -11.81 1.83
N ALA A 313 14.50 -11.93 2.04
CA ALA A 313 13.50 -11.09 1.39
C ALA A 313 13.71 -9.60 1.75
N PHE A 314 13.82 -9.27 3.03
CA PHE A 314 14.10 -7.91 3.48
C PHE A 314 15.45 -7.40 3.01
N GLY A 315 16.49 -8.26 3.05
CA GLY A 315 17.81 -7.94 2.53
C GLY A 315 17.82 -7.67 1.02
N LEU A 316 17.02 -8.38 0.22
CA LEU A 316 16.87 -8.12 -1.21
C LEU A 316 16.21 -6.77 -1.47
N ILE A 317 15.05 -6.52 -0.85
CA ILE A 317 14.29 -5.28 -1.05
C ILE A 317 15.07 -4.05 -0.58
N SER A 318 15.84 -4.15 0.50
CA SER A 318 16.68 -3.04 1.01
C SER A 318 17.75 -2.58 0.02
N ARG A 319 18.17 -3.45 -0.89
CA ARG A 319 19.13 -3.15 -1.99
C ARG A 319 18.42 -2.79 -3.30
N HIS A 320 17.15 -2.41 -3.26
CA HIS A 320 16.30 -2.15 -4.43
C HIS A 320 16.15 -3.35 -5.38
N GLY A 321 16.40 -4.57 -4.89
CA GLY A 321 16.25 -5.81 -5.62
C GLY A 321 14.78 -6.22 -5.75
N GLY A 322 14.14 -5.86 -6.87
CA GLY A 322 12.75 -6.20 -7.13
C GLY A 322 11.75 -5.10 -6.77
N LEU A 323 10.47 -5.36 -7.05
CA LEU A 323 9.35 -4.45 -6.89
C LEU A 323 8.45 -4.86 -5.72
N LYS A 324 7.85 -6.03 -5.83
CA LYS A 324 6.98 -6.60 -4.81
C LYS A 324 7.46 -7.98 -4.44
N ALA A 325 7.71 -8.21 -3.17
CA ALA A 325 7.99 -9.53 -2.63
C ALA A 325 6.80 -10.04 -1.82
N LEU A 326 6.47 -11.31 -1.98
CA LEU A 326 5.49 -12.03 -1.19
C LEU A 326 6.18 -13.06 -0.30
N ILE A 327 5.69 -13.17 0.93
CA ILE A 327 6.10 -14.19 1.90
C ILE A 327 4.98 -15.21 2.04
N ASN A 328 5.23 -16.45 1.65
CA ASN A 328 4.35 -17.59 1.89
C ASN A 328 4.54 -18.05 3.33
N ILE A 329 3.49 -17.91 4.15
CA ILE A 329 3.54 -18.23 5.58
C ILE A 329 3.26 -19.71 5.82
N GLN A 330 2.19 -20.23 5.22
CA GLN A 330 1.79 -21.62 5.32
C GLN A 330 1.54 -22.16 3.91
N GLN A 331 2.15 -23.28 3.58
CA GLN A 331 1.86 -23.97 2.32
C GLN A 331 0.46 -24.59 2.42
N GLU A 332 -0.28 -24.63 1.31
CA GLU A 332 -1.49 -25.44 1.25
C GLU A 332 -1.04 -26.91 1.41
N GLU A 333 -1.58 -27.60 2.41
CA GLU A 333 -1.51 -29.06 2.43
C GLU A 333 -2.31 -29.53 1.21
N GLY A 334 -1.61 -30.10 0.24
CA GLY A 334 -2.15 -30.57 -1.05
C GLY A 334 -3.13 -31.74 -0.90
#